data_9acb16a7c51d212d8e6d4335f39d2a66
#
_entry.id   9acb16a7c51d212d8e6d4335f39d2a66
#
_cell.length_a   1.000
_cell.length_b   1.000
_cell.length_c   1.000
_cell.angle_alpha   90.00
_cell.angle_beta   90.00
_cell.angle_gamma   90.00
#
_symmetry.space_group_name_H-M   'P 1'
#
loop_
_entity.id
_entity.type
_entity.pdbx_description
1 polymer ?
#
loop_
_entity_poly.entity_id
_entity_poly.type
_entity_poly.pdbx_seq_one_letter_code
_entity_poly.pdbx_strand_id
1 'polypeptide(L)'
;NSFLQTSTKEGVKNLLYSDEFLALGEVFRRHSFRYPVVMCGGDNSRPNDICFFDLSFDPDDIVNLDYSEINQMIQTGGRDTPLKKYKINKTIPICSSKLLNNKNHFDIEYKELQRRADVIKSNNDFQTKVSQAMEDRMISFPEPNHIEATIYSGGFPSFRDKELMLDFHSSDDCEKRIKISRNFEDERFRLFAERIICTEYEAGIPEDIKNRYEELIEERLNTEGKWGSYDKLLNETEKLLGEAESKEDKNILKATKEHIVSLKK
;
A
#
# COMPACT_ATOMS: atom_id res chain seq x y z
N ASN A 1 -26.56 -10.24 -12.94
CA ASN A 1 -25.95 -9.42 -14.01
C ASN A 1 -25.24 -8.15 -13.51
N SER A 2 -25.60 -7.57 -12.35
CA SER A 2 -24.92 -6.39 -11.80
C SER A 2 -23.46 -6.65 -11.43
N PHE A 3 -23.14 -7.83 -10.94
CA PHE A 3 -21.75 -8.23 -10.64
C PHE A 3 -20.85 -8.23 -11.89
N LEU A 4 -21.37 -8.62 -13.04
CA LEU A 4 -20.62 -8.60 -14.28
C LEU A 4 -20.32 -7.17 -14.77
N GLN A 5 -21.21 -6.21 -14.50
CA GLN A 5 -20.99 -4.81 -14.87
C GLN A 5 -19.84 -4.16 -14.10
N THR A 6 -19.59 -4.60 -12.85
CA THR A 6 -18.53 -4.07 -11.99
C THR A 6 -17.24 -4.90 -11.99
N SER A 7 -17.24 -6.03 -12.73
CA SER A 7 -16.05 -6.89 -12.86
C SER A 7 -14.98 -6.32 -13.79
N THR A 8 -15.31 -5.31 -14.59
CA THR A 8 -14.38 -4.64 -15.52
C THR A 8 -14.24 -3.17 -15.17
N LYS A 9 -13.04 -2.61 -15.43
CA LYS A 9 -12.76 -1.17 -15.25
C LYS A 9 -13.72 -0.29 -16.07
N GLU A 10 -14.08 -0.72 -17.27
CA GLU A 10 -15.00 0.00 -18.15
C GLU A 10 -16.43 -0.03 -17.60
N GLY A 11 -16.88 -1.17 -17.12
CA GLY A 11 -18.19 -1.29 -16.47
C GLY A 11 -18.31 -0.41 -15.23
N VAL A 12 -17.26 -0.31 -14.42
CA VAL A 12 -17.19 0.62 -13.28
C VAL A 12 -17.28 2.07 -13.77
N LYS A 13 -16.49 2.46 -14.78
CA LYS A 13 -16.53 3.82 -15.35
C LYS A 13 -17.91 4.19 -15.85
N ASN A 14 -18.60 3.30 -16.56
CA ASN A 14 -19.94 3.55 -17.06
C ASN A 14 -20.96 3.80 -15.94
N LEU A 15 -20.79 3.15 -14.79
CA LEU A 15 -21.62 3.43 -13.61
C LEU A 15 -21.28 4.79 -12.98
N LEU A 16 -20.01 5.16 -12.89
CA LEU A 16 -19.57 6.41 -12.28
C LEU A 16 -20.14 7.66 -12.98
N TYR A 17 -20.30 7.58 -14.30
CA TYR A 17 -20.84 8.68 -15.13
C TYR A 17 -22.35 8.57 -15.38
N SER A 18 -23.04 7.67 -14.67
CA SER A 18 -24.50 7.59 -14.75
C SER A 18 -25.19 8.77 -14.08
N ASP A 19 -26.41 9.07 -14.50
CA ASP A 19 -27.20 10.20 -13.94
C ASP A 19 -27.67 9.96 -12.50
N GLU A 20 -27.51 8.77 -11.96
CA GLU A 20 -27.99 8.38 -10.64
C GLU A 20 -26.85 8.35 -9.61
N PHE A 21 -27.25 8.34 -8.35
CA PHE A 21 -26.32 7.99 -7.29
C PHE A 21 -26.07 6.48 -7.26
N LEU A 22 -25.03 6.06 -6.60
CA LEU A 22 -24.61 4.67 -6.49
C LEU A 22 -24.74 4.17 -5.05
N ALA A 23 -24.90 2.87 -4.90
CA ALA A 23 -24.73 2.21 -3.62
C ALA A 23 -23.35 1.55 -3.57
N LEU A 24 -22.54 1.93 -2.60
CA LEU A 24 -21.22 1.40 -2.32
C LEU A 24 -21.28 0.48 -1.10
N GLY A 25 -20.76 -0.74 -1.24
CA GLY A 25 -20.62 -1.69 -0.14
C GLY A 25 -19.21 -1.69 0.40
N GLU A 26 -19.07 -1.81 1.71
CA GLU A 26 -17.78 -1.99 2.37
C GLU A 26 -17.90 -3.07 3.44
N VAL A 27 -16.88 -3.93 3.54
CA VAL A 27 -16.79 -4.92 4.61
C VAL A 27 -15.57 -4.60 5.48
N PHE A 28 -15.83 -4.34 6.76
CA PHE A 28 -14.76 -4.06 7.72
C PHE A 28 -14.98 -4.85 9.01
N ARG A 29 -13.98 -5.62 9.44
CA ARG A 29 -14.02 -6.45 10.66
C ARG A 29 -15.30 -7.27 10.80
N ARG A 30 -15.75 -7.95 9.73
CA ARG A 30 -16.98 -8.75 9.63
C ARG A 30 -18.30 -7.97 9.65
N HIS A 31 -18.28 -6.63 9.66
CA HIS A 31 -19.46 -5.80 9.49
C HIS A 31 -19.56 -5.29 8.06
N SER A 32 -20.77 -5.33 7.51
CA SER A 32 -21.07 -4.81 6.17
C SER A 32 -21.69 -3.42 6.31
N PHE A 33 -21.12 -2.46 5.56
CA PHE A 33 -21.60 -1.10 5.51
C PHE A 33 -22.08 -0.80 4.10
N ARG A 34 -23.06 0.07 3.97
CA ARG A 34 -23.59 0.55 2.68
C ARG A 34 -23.67 2.05 2.72
N TYR A 35 -23.14 2.68 1.68
CA TYR A 35 -23.12 4.13 1.54
C TYR A 35 -23.81 4.53 0.25
N PRO A 36 -24.76 5.48 0.28
CA PRO A 36 -25.23 6.15 -0.92
C PRO A 36 -24.13 7.13 -1.36
N VAL A 37 -23.60 6.98 -2.57
CA VAL A 37 -22.45 7.77 -3.01
C VAL A 37 -22.63 8.31 -4.41
N VAL A 38 -21.91 9.41 -4.69
CA VAL A 38 -21.74 9.96 -6.03
C VAL A 38 -20.28 10.28 -6.25
N MET A 39 -19.79 10.09 -7.48
CA MET A 39 -18.43 10.50 -7.83
C MET A 39 -18.31 12.02 -7.78
N CYS A 40 -17.31 12.54 -7.08
CA CYS A 40 -17.10 13.98 -6.91
C CYS A 40 -15.72 14.46 -7.33
N GLY A 41 -14.81 13.56 -7.76
CA GLY A 41 -13.49 13.92 -8.25
C GLY A 41 -12.62 12.70 -8.49
N GLY A 42 -11.43 12.94 -9.01
CA GLY A 42 -10.43 11.91 -9.31
C GLY A 42 -9.06 12.52 -9.47
N ASP A 43 -8.05 11.68 -9.55
CA ASP A 43 -6.66 12.04 -9.71
C ASP A 43 -6.26 11.91 -11.18
N ASN A 44 -5.95 13.02 -11.86
CA ASN A 44 -5.58 13.00 -13.28
C ASN A 44 -4.22 12.31 -13.50
N SER A 45 -3.31 12.42 -12.54
CA SER A 45 -2.00 11.76 -12.60
C SER A 45 -2.11 10.25 -12.33
N ARG A 46 -3.15 9.85 -11.60
CA ARG A 46 -3.44 8.47 -11.21
C ARG A 46 -4.89 8.11 -11.55
N PRO A 47 -5.22 7.87 -12.84
CA PRO A 47 -6.60 7.77 -13.34
C PRO A 47 -7.41 6.59 -12.79
N ASN A 48 -6.82 5.79 -11.92
CA ASN A 48 -7.52 4.74 -11.18
C ASN A 48 -7.98 5.20 -9.79
N ASP A 49 -7.49 6.34 -9.29
CA ASP A 49 -7.82 6.90 -7.99
C ASP A 49 -9.00 7.87 -8.15
N ILE A 50 -10.11 7.56 -7.49
CA ILE A 50 -11.36 8.33 -7.53
C ILE A 50 -11.80 8.70 -6.12
N CYS A 51 -12.62 9.75 -6.04
CA CYS A 51 -13.24 10.20 -4.81
C CYS A 51 -14.76 10.16 -4.96
N PHE A 52 -15.43 9.54 -3.97
CA PHE A 52 -16.86 9.58 -3.81
C PHE A 52 -17.23 10.54 -2.70
N PHE A 53 -18.37 11.21 -2.88
CA PHE A 53 -19.07 11.89 -1.80
C PHE A 53 -20.12 10.93 -1.22
N ASP A 54 -20.10 10.76 0.10
CA ASP A 54 -21.11 10.01 0.86
C ASP A 54 -22.34 10.87 1.09
N LEU A 55 -23.43 10.53 0.43
CA LEU A 55 -24.69 11.28 0.48
C LEU A 55 -25.43 11.16 1.81
N SER A 56 -24.90 10.39 2.77
CA SER A 56 -25.40 10.44 4.16
C SER A 56 -25.13 11.78 4.82
N PHE A 57 -24.10 12.51 4.34
CA PHE A 57 -23.78 13.88 4.72
C PHE A 57 -24.56 14.86 3.85
N ASP A 58 -24.94 16.03 4.41
CA ASP A 58 -25.56 17.08 3.62
C ASP A 58 -24.52 17.80 2.77
N PRO A 59 -24.64 17.82 1.43
CA PRO A 59 -23.68 18.50 0.58
C PRO A 59 -23.71 20.03 0.74
N ASP A 60 -24.84 20.61 1.15
CA ASP A 60 -24.99 22.07 1.29
C ASP A 60 -24.02 22.66 2.34
N ASP A 61 -23.65 21.85 3.34
CA ASP A 61 -22.65 22.22 4.37
C ASP A 61 -21.19 22.10 3.88
N ILE A 62 -20.95 21.41 2.75
CA ILE A 62 -19.60 20.97 2.35
C ILE A 62 -19.14 21.53 1.01
N VAL A 63 -20.06 21.75 0.06
CA VAL A 63 -19.68 22.20 -1.31
C VAL A 63 -19.07 23.61 -1.33
N ASN A 64 -19.28 24.41 -0.30
CA ASN A 64 -18.78 25.77 -0.17
C ASN A 64 -17.47 25.86 0.64
N LEU A 65 -16.96 24.75 1.16
CA LEU A 65 -15.69 24.71 1.89
C LEU A 65 -14.53 25.16 1.02
N ASP A 66 -13.53 25.72 1.66
CA ASP A 66 -12.31 26.10 0.96
C ASP A 66 -11.44 24.89 0.60
N TYR A 67 -10.43 25.13 -0.22
CA TYR A 67 -9.52 24.06 -0.65
C TYR A 67 -8.78 23.41 0.53
N SER A 68 -8.39 24.18 1.53
CA SER A 68 -7.63 23.68 2.68
C SER A 68 -8.45 22.68 3.50
N GLU A 69 -9.72 22.97 3.72
CA GLU A 69 -10.67 22.11 4.45
C GLU A 69 -10.93 20.81 3.68
N ILE A 70 -11.16 20.90 2.36
CA ILE A 70 -11.35 19.74 1.48
C ILE A 70 -10.08 18.88 1.45
N ASN A 71 -8.91 19.50 1.31
CA ASN A 71 -7.63 18.78 1.32
C ASN A 71 -7.40 18.07 2.66
N GLN A 72 -7.68 18.72 3.78
CA GLN A 72 -7.61 18.10 5.10
C GLN A 72 -8.51 16.87 5.22
N MET A 73 -9.76 16.94 4.74
CA MET A 73 -10.67 15.78 4.71
C MET A 73 -10.11 14.63 3.87
N ILE A 74 -9.51 14.92 2.71
CA ILE A 74 -8.90 13.93 1.82
C ILE A 74 -7.65 13.33 2.46
N GLN A 75 -6.80 14.13 3.12
CA GLN A 75 -5.60 13.63 3.80
C GLN A 75 -5.95 12.75 5.00
N THR A 76 -6.83 13.21 5.87
CA THR A 76 -7.26 12.49 7.07
C THR A 76 -7.98 11.20 6.69
N GLY A 77 -8.92 11.24 5.75
CA GLY A 77 -9.75 10.11 5.37
C GLY A 77 -10.51 9.52 6.56
N GLY A 78 -10.97 8.29 6.40
CA GLY A 78 -11.66 7.58 7.46
C GLY A 78 -13.12 7.31 7.14
N ARG A 79 -13.83 6.69 8.11
CA ARG A 79 -15.23 6.29 7.93
C ARG A 79 -16.19 7.46 8.10
N ASP A 80 -15.89 8.38 9.02
CA ASP A 80 -16.76 9.48 9.42
C ASP A 80 -16.49 10.76 8.61
N THR A 81 -15.94 10.61 7.39
CA THR A 81 -15.69 11.71 6.44
C THR A 81 -16.59 11.57 5.23
N PRO A 82 -17.14 12.69 4.72
CA PRO A 82 -17.97 12.66 3.51
C PRO A 82 -17.19 12.27 2.25
N LEU A 83 -15.87 12.44 2.22
CA LEU A 83 -15.01 12.16 1.07
C LEU A 83 -14.33 10.80 1.20
N LYS A 84 -14.70 9.85 0.34
CA LYS A 84 -14.23 8.47 0.35
C LYS A 84 -13.37 8.16 -0.87
N LYS A 85 -12.11 7.79 -0.65
CA LYS A 85 -11.13 7.47 -1.72
C LYS A 85 -11.19 6.00 -2.09
N TYR A 86 -11.27 5.71 -3.39
CA TYR A 86 -11.28 4.35 -3.93
C TYR A 86 -10.39 4.21 -5.16
N LYS A 87 -10.07 2.97 -5.50
CA LYS A 87 -9.31 2.61 -6.70
C LYS A 87 -10.16 1.75 -7.62
N ILE A 88 -10.42 2.22 -8.84
CA ILE A 88 -11.26 1.51 -9.82
C ILE A 88 -10.62 0.24 -10.40
N ASN A 89 -9.33 0.02 -10.20
CA ASN A 89 -8.64 -1.22 -10.58
C ASN A 89 -8.72 -2.32 -9.49
N LYS A 90 -9.38 -2.04 -8.39
CA LYS A 90 -9.76 -3.04 -7.38
C LYS A 90 -11.23 -3.37 -7.56
N THR A 91 -11.63 -4.59 -7.18
CA THR A 91 -13.05 -4.96 -7.17
C THR A 91 -13.79 -4.06 -6.16
N ILE A 92 -14.59 -3.13 -6.69
CA ILE A 92 -15.40 -2.24 -5.86
C ILE A 92 -16.81 -2.79 -5.84
N PRO A 93 -17.39 -3.07 -4.67
CA PRO A 93 -18.78 -3.52 -4.56
C PRO A 93 -19.73 -2.31 -4.69
N ILE A 94 -19.93 -1.85 -5.93
CA ILE A 94 -20.86 -0.76 -6.26
C ILE A 94 -21.97 -1.25 -7.19
N CYS A 95 -23.12 -0.62 -7.08
CA CYS A 95 -24.22 -0.81 -8.02
C CYS A 95 -25.02 0.48 -8.20
N SER A 96 -25.78 0.57 -9.30
CA SER A 96 -26.73 1.66 -9.51
C SER A 96 -27.83 1.64 -8.44
N SER A 97 -28.24 2.80 -7.96
CA SER A 97 -29.40 2.96 -7.06
C SER A 97 -30.69 2.36 -7.61
N LYS A 98 -30.88 2.32 -8.93
CA LYS A 98 -32.02 1.66 -9.59
C LYS A 98 -32.17 0.18 -9.23
N LEU A 99 -31.06 -0.49 -8.96
CA LEU A 99 -31.09 -1.93 -8.61
C LEU A 99 -31.61 -2.18 -7.19
N LEU A 100 -31.73 -1.14 -6.39
CA LEU A 100 -32.24 -1.22 -5.01
C LEU A 100 -33.77 -1.30 -4.91
N ASN A 101 -34.48 -1.33 -6.08
CA ASN A 101 -35.93 -1.56 -6.18
C ASN A 101 -36.77 -0.71 -5.24
N ASN A 102 -36.49 0.59 -5.11
CA ASN A 102 -37.21 1.55 -4.25
C ASN A 102 -37.40 1.13 -2.78
N LYS A 103 -36.64 0.16 -2.30
CA LYS A 103 -36.62 -0.17 -0.87
C LYS A 103 -35.75 0.86 -0.15
N ASN A 104 -36.19 1.29 1.02
CA ASN A 104 -35.39 2.14 1.91
C ASN A 104 -34.17 1.34 2.42
N HIS A 105 -33.09 1.37 1.64
CA HIS A 105 -31.80 0.74 2.01
C HIS A 105 -30.92 1.69 2.79
N PHE A 106 -31.32 2.97 2.88
CA PHE A 106 -30.65 4.04 3.58
C PHE A 106 -31.66 4.76 4.48
N ASP A 107 -31.19 5.39 5.53
CA ASP A 107 -32.05 6.14 6.48
C ASP A 107 -32.57 7.47 5.90
N ILE A 108 -32.21 7.79 4.65
CA ILE A 108 -32.57 8.99 3.91
C ILE A 108 -33.43 8.62 2.72
N GLU A 109 -34.49 9.40 2.46
CA GLU A 109 -35.36 9.15 1.32
C GLU A 109 -34.64 9.26 -0.02
N TYR A 110 -35.04 8.42 -0.98
CA TYR A 110 -34.43 8.35 -2.32
C TYR A 110 -34.42 9.71 -3.05
N LYS A 111 -35.51 10.49 -2.94
CA LYS A 111 -35.60 11.82 -3.55
C LYS A 111 -34.57 12.78 -2.98
N GLU A 112 -34.33 12.72 -1.67
CA GLU A 112 -33.35 13.57 -1.00
C GLU A 112 -31.92 13.13 -1.39
N LEU A 113 -31.64 11.83 -1.45
CA LEU A 113 -30.35 11.35 -1.92
C LEU A 113 -30.07 11.77 -3.38
N GLN A 114 -31.10 11.75 -4.24
CA GLN A 114 -30.96 12.22 -5.62
C GLN A 114 -30.69 13.74 -5.66
N ARG A 115 -31.43 14.55 -4.86
CA ARG A 115 -31.16 15.99 -4.72
C ARG A 115 -29.72 16.26 -4.32
N ARG A 116 -29.24 15.54 -3.30
CA ARG A 116 -27.86 15.67 -2.81
C ARG A 116 -26.84 15.29 -3.91
N ALA A 117 -27.11 14.23 -4.66
CA ALA A 117 -26.26 13.83 -5.76
C ALA A 117 -26.21 14.91 -6.85
N ASP A 118 -27.35 15.53 -7.18
CA ASP A 118 -27.44 16.58 -8.19
C ASP A 118 -26.69 17.84 -7.75
N VAL A 119 -26.71 18.21 -6.47
CA VAL A 119 -25.91 19.31 -5.91
C VAL A 119 -24.41 19.06 -6.15
N ILE A 120 -23.92 17.86 -5.82
CA ILE A 120 -22.50 17.52 -6.03
C ILE A 120 -22.14 17.51 -7.51
N LYS A 121 -22.98 16.92 -8.37
CA LYS A 121 -22.71 16.80 -9.80
C LYS A 121 -22.73 18.14 -10.52
N SER A 122 -23.57 19.08 -10.08
CA SER A 122 -23.67 20.40 -10.68
C SER A 122 -22.60 21.39 -10.18
N ASN A 123 -21.89 21.08 -9.09
CA ASN A 123 -20.90 21.97 -8.50
C ASN A 123 -19.49 21.67 -9.03
N ASN A 124 -19.15 22.29 -10.18
CA ASN A 124 -17.85 22.10 -10.82
C ASN A 124 -16.67 22.64 -9.97
N ASP A 125 -16.88 23.69 -9.18
CA ASP A 125 -15.85 24.25 -8.31
C ASP A 125 -15.46 23.26 -7.22
N PHE A 126 -16.45 22.68 -6.57
CA PHE A 126 -16.21 21.63 -5.58
C PHE A 126 -15.47 20.41 -6.18
N GLN A 127 -15.92 19.92 -7.34
CA GLN A 127 -15.28 18.78 -8.01
C GLN A 127 -13.84 19.10 -8.41
N THR A 128 -13.54 20.33 -8.81
CA THR A 128 -12.18 20.77 -9.13
C THR A 128 -11.30 20.78 -7.88
N LYS A 129 -11.78 21.34 -6.76
CA LYS A 129 -11.06 21.33 -5.49
C LYS A 129 -10.77 19.92 -4.99
N VAL A 130 -11.77 19.02 -5.07
CA VAL A 130 -11.59 17.60 -4.71
C VAL A 130 -10.55 16.93 -5.59
N SER A 131 -10.59 17.15 -6.91
CA SER A 131 -9.63 16.55 -7.85
C SER A 131 -8.22 17.07 -7.59
N GLN A 132 -8.05 18.37 -7.37
CA GLN A 132 -6.76 18.97 -7.02
C GLN A 132 -6.23 18.39 -5.70
N ALA A 133 -7.05 18.28 -4.67
CA ALA A 133 -6.64 17.68 -3.40
C ALA A 133 -6.29 16.19 -3.52
N MET A 134 -6.91 15.48 -4.47
CA MET A 134 -6.53 14.10 -4.80
C MET A 134 -5.17 14.00 -5.49
N GLU A 135 -4.83 14.96 -6.36
CA GLU A 135 -3.53 15.06 -7.04
C GLU A 135 -2.42 15.46 -6.07
N ASP A 136 -2.68 16.46 -5.22
CA ASP A 136 -1.74 16.98 -4.23
C ASP A 136 -1.50 16.03 -3.06
N ARG A 137 -2.24 14.92 -3.02
CA ARG A 137 -2.04 13.89 -2.00
C ARG A 137 -0.62 13.34 -2.08
N MET A 138 0.23 13.82 -1.19
CA MET A 138 1.58 13.32 -1.06
C MET A 138 1.55 11.87 -0.52
N ILE A 139 1.82 10.92 -1.39
CA ILE A 139 2.22 9.58 -0.96
C ILE A 139 3.71 9.69 -0.65
N SER A 140 4.03 10.26 0.51
CA SER A 140 5.39 10.20 1.03
C SER A 140 5.61 8.77 1.52
N PHE A 141 6.32 7.98 0.75
CA PHE A 141 6.96 6.81 1.28
C PHE A 141 8.26 7.29 1.92
N PRO A 142 8.51 7.03 3.22
CA PRO A 142 9.81 7.31 3.83
C PRO A 142 10.88 6.63 2.96
N GLU A 143 12.02 7.30 2.80
CA GLU A 143 13.15 6.68 2.13
C GLU A 143 13.46 5.34 2.81
N PRO A 144 13.58 4.28 2.04
CA PRO A 144 13.81 2.97 2.62
C PRO A 144 15.21 2.90 3.23
N ASN A 145 15.29 2.54 4.50
CA ASN A 145 16.55 2.39 5.23
C ASN A 145 17.35 1.15 4.80
N HIS A 146 16.73 0.24 4.03
CA HIS A 146 17.36 -1.01 3.61
C HIS A 146 17.26 -1.21 2.11
N ILE A 147 18.32 -1.76 1.52
CA ILE A 147 18.43 -1.95 0.07
C ILE A 147 17.27 -2.75 -0.52
N GLU A 148 16.75 -3.75 0.19
CA GLU A 148 15.63 -4.58 -0.27
C GLU A 148 14.34 -3.79 -0.43
N ALA A 149 14.15 -2.74 0.36
CA ALA A 149 12.98 -1.88 0.24
C ALA A 149 13.11 -0.88 -0.93
N THR A 150 14.33 -0.67 -1.46
CA THR A 150 14.57 0.23 -2.61
C THR A 150 14.17 -0.36 -3.94
N ILE A 151 13.89 -1.67 -4.03
CA ILE A 151 13.59 -2.36 -5.29
C ILE A 151 12.45 -1.70 -6.09
N TYR A 152 11.49 -1.08 -5.38
CA TYR A 152 10.33 -0.41 -5.98
C TYR A 152 10.42 1.13 -6.00
N SER A 153 11.45 1.73 -5.37
CA SER A 153 11.55 3.19 -5.22
C SER A 153 12.49 3.85 -6.24
N GLY A 154 13.46 3.12 -6.79
CA GLY A 154 14.52 3.66 -7.65
C GLY A 154 14.26 3.56 -9.15
N GLY A 155 13.01 3.33 -9.60
CA GLY A 155 12.71 3.16 -11.03
C GLY A 155 13.00 1.75 -11.56
N PHE A 156 12.77 1.58 -12.86
CA PHE A 156 13.01 0.31 -13.54
C PHE A 156 14.48 0.18 -13.97
N PRO A 157 15.03 -1.06 -14.03
CA PRO A 157 16.38 -1.31 -14.52
C PRO A 157 16.55 -0.83 -15.97
N SER A 158 17.76 -0.35 -16.30
CA SER A 158 18.15 -0.02 -17.66
C SER A 158 18.08 -1.28 -18.56
N PHE A 159 18.12 -1.07 -19.88
CA PHE A 159 18.17 -2.20 -20.81
C PHE A 159 19.42 -3.05 -20.55
N ARG A 160 20.56 -2.40 -20.31
CA ARG A 160 21.83 -3.05 -19.99
C ARG A 160 21.77 -3.86 -18.69
N ASP A 161 21.18 -3.29 -17.63
CA ASP A 161 21.04 -4.01 -16.36
C ASP A 161 20.13 -5.23 -16.50
N LYS A 162 19.09 -5.17 -17.35
CA LYS A 162 18.23 -6.33 -17.63
C LYS A 162 19.00 -7.46 -18.32
N GLU A 163 19.87 -7.14 -19.28
CA GLU A 163 20.73 -8.14 -19.93
C GLU A 163 21.70 -8.75 -18.91
N LEU A 164 22.36 -7.91 -18.10
CA LEU A 164 23.25 -8.38 -17.03
C LEU A 164 22.54 -9.28 -16.01
N MET A 165 21.28 -8.98 -15.64
CA MET A 165 20.48 -9.85 -14.78
C MET A 165 20.26 -11.23 -15.40
N LEU A 166 19.92 -11.29 -16.70
CA LEU A 166 19.72 -12.56 -17.40
C LEU A 166 21.02 -13.37 -17.43
N ASP A 167 22.15 -12.73 -17.73
CA ASP A 167 23.46 -13.37 -17.76
C ASP A 167 23.90 -13.86 -16.36
N PHE A 168 23.60 -13.07 -15.33
CA PHE A 168 23.88 -13.42 -13.94
C PHE A 168 23.11 -14.67 -13.49
N HIS A 169 21.82 -14.72 -13.76
CA HIS A 169 20.97 -15.86 -13.39
C HIS A 169 21.21 -17.11 -14.26
N SER A 170 21.75 -16.95 -15.46
CA SER A 170 22.08 -18.09 -16.34
C SER A 170 23.43 -18.75 -16.02
N SER A 171 24.21 -18.18 -15.11
CA SER A 171 25.53 -18.66 -14.75
C SER A 171 25.57 -19.25 -13.36
N ASP A 172 26.13 -20.44 -13.18
CA ASP A 172 26.44 -21.06 -11.87
C ASP A 172 27.89 -20.83 -11.44
N ASP A 173 28.68 -20.10 -12.24
CA ASP A 173 30.09 -19.83 -12.00
C ASP A 173 30.27 -18.58 -11.14
N CYS A 174 30.88 -18.73 -9.96
CA CYS A 174 31.08 -17.65 -8.98
C CYS A 174 31.89 -16.48 -9.57
N GLU A 175 33.02 -16.76 -10.27
CA GLU A 175 33.88 -15.73 -10.85
C GLU A 175 33.15 -14.94 -11.93
N LYS A 176 32.36 -15.62 -12.76
CA LYS A 176 31.55 -14.99 -13.80
C LYS A 176 30.47 -14.10 -13.16
N ARG A 177 29.77 -14.58 -12.15
CA ARG A 177 28.75 -13.77 -11.40
C ARG A 177 29.38 -12.54 -10.75
N ILE A 178 30.59 -12.66 -10.18
CA ILE A 178 31.34 -11.53 -9.62
C ILE A 178 31.68 -10.50 -10.71
N LYS A 179 32.12 -10.95 -11.88
CA LYS A 179 32.39 -10.03 -13.00
C LYS A 179 31.13 -9.31 -13.47
N ILE A 180 30.01 -10.02 -13.54
CA ILE A 180 28.71 -9.43 -13.92
C ILE A 180 28.24 -8.43 -12.87
N SER A 181 28.32 -8.77 -11.58
CA SER A 181 27.85 -7.90 -10.50
C SER A 181 28.53 -6.52 -10.50
N ARG A 182 29.80 -6.46 -10.86
CA ARG A 182 30.58 -5.21 -10.96
C ARG A 182 30.22 -4.33 -12.16
N ASN A 183 29.45 -4.84 -13.12
CA ASN A 183 29.06 -4.13 -14.32
C ASN A 183 27.65 -3.53 -14.27
N PHE A 184 26.87 -3.78 -13.23
CA PHE A 184 25.57 -3.14 -13.06
C PHE A 184 25.73 -1.62 -12.95
N GLU A 185 24.89 -0.89 -13.69
CA GLU A 185 24.84 0.57 -13.66
C GLU A 185 24.12 1.06 -12.42
N ASP A 186 23.08 0.34 -12.00
CA ASP A 186 22.32 0.63 -10.80
C ASP A 186 22.94 -0.10 -9.59
N GLU A 187 23.34 0.69 -8.58
CA GLU A 187 23.96 0.18 -7.37
C GLU A 187 23.09 -0.84 -6.62
N ARG A 188 21.76 -0.69 -6.68
CA ARG A 188 20.83 -1.63 -6.05
C ARG A 188 21.04 -3.05 -6.59
N PHE A 189 21.14 -3.19 -7.91
CA PHE A 189 21.30 -4.50 -8.55
C PHE A 189 22.67 -5.09 -8.28
N ARG A 190 23.71 -4.25 -8.19
CA ARG A 190 25.03 -4.69 -7.75
C ARG A 190 24.98 -5.29 -6.36
N LEU A 191 24.38 -4.58 -5.39
CA LEU A 191 24.27 -5.05 -4.00
C LEU A 191 23.41 -6.31 -3.87
N PHE A 192 22.32 -6.42 -4.66
CA PHE A 192 21.53 -7.66 -4.71
C PHE A 192 22.33 -8.83 -5.27
N ALA A 193 23.09 -8.61 -6.34
CA ALA A 193 23.95 -9.65 -6.92
C ALA A 193 25.05 -10.09 -5.94
N GLU A 194 25.71 -9.15 -5.27
CA GLU A 194 26.71 -9.44 -4.23
C GLU A 194 26.11 -10.26 -3.08
N ARG A 195 24.90 -9.92 -2.65
CA ARG A 195 24.19 -10.70 -1.63
C ARG A 195 23.90 -12.12 -2.08
N ILE A 196 23.42 -12.32 -3.32
CA ILE A 196 23.18 -13.65 -3.87
C ILE A 196 24.48 -14.45 -3.90
N ILE A 197 25.59 -13.84 -4.37
CA ILE A 197 26.90 -14.46 -4.37
C ILE A 197 27.30 -14.92 -2.97
N CYS A 198 27.18 -14.04 -1.96
CA CYS A 198 27.55 -14.38 -0.58
C CYS A 198 26.64 -15.44 0.06
N THR A 199 25.42 -15.62 -0.42
CA THR A 199 24.50 -16.63 0.10
C THR A 199 24.61 -17.98 -0.61
N GLU A 200 25.02 -18.00 -1.87
CA GLU A 200 25.07 -19.23 -2.68
C GLU A 200 26.47 -19.87 -2.73
N TYR A 201 27.54 -19.10 -2.43
CA TYR A 201 28.89 -19.61 -2.49
C TYR A 201 29.61 -19.49 -1.14
N GLU A 202 30.29 -20.55 -0.72
CA GLU A 202 31.09 -20.59 0.52
C GLU A 202 32.53 -20.09 0.32
N ALA A 203 33.06 -20.20 -0.89
CA ALA A 203 34.45 -19.88 -1.22
C ALA A 203 34.57 -19.12 -2.56
N GLY A 204 35.72 -18.51 -2.78
CA GLY A 204 36.00 -17.78 -4.02
C GLY A 204 35.44 -16.36 -4.08
N ILE A 205 34.83 -15.87 -2.98
CA ILE A 205 34.29 -14.53 -2.89
C ILE A 205 35.40 -13.54 -2.52
N PRO A 206 35.58 -12.44 -3.28
CA PRO A 206 36.54 -11.40 -2.92
C PRO A 206 36.20 -10.75 -1.57
N GLU A 207 37.23 -10.39 -0.82
CA GLU A 207 37.12 -9.81 0.53
C GLU A 207 36.29 -8.53 0.55
N ASP A 208 36.39 -7.70 -0.50
CA ASP A 208 35.62 -6.46 -0.62
C ASP A 208 34.09 -6.69 -0.72
N ILE A 209 33.66 -7.77 -1.37
CA ILE A 209 32.25 -8.16 -1.47
C ILE A 209 31.78 -8.76 -0.15
N LYS A 210 32.60 -9.60 0.46
CA LYS A 210 32.29 -10.28 1.72
C LYS A 210 32.11 -9.26 2.85
N ASN A 211 33.07 -8.33 2.98
CA ASN A 211 33.01 -7.28 4.01
C ASN A 211 31.77 -6.40 3.87
N ARG A 212 31.44 -5.93 2.66
CA ARG A 212 30.20 -5.16 2.42
C ARG A 212 28.93 -5.93 2.80
N TYR A 213 28.89 -7.21 2.51
CA TYR A 213 27.77 -8.06 2.88
C TYR A 213 27.66 -8.24 4.39
N GLU A 214 28.78 -8.51 5.07
CA GLU A 214 28.84 -8.65 6.53
C GLU A 214 28.42 -7.35 7.23
N GLU A 215 28.95 -6.19 6.81
CA GLU A 215 28.58 -4.88 7.32
C GLU A 215 27.06 -4.61 7.17
N LEU A 216 26.47 -4.93 6.01
CA LEU A 216 25.04 -4.77 5.74
C LEU A 216 24.20 -5.67 6.66
N ILE A 217 24.61 -6.90 6.88
CA ILE A 217 23.94 -7.82 7.80
C ILE A 217 24.04 -7.34 9.23
N GLU A 218 25.24 -6.89 9.66
CA GLU A 218 25.47 -6.39 11.01
C GLU A 218 24.65 -5.12 11.28
N GLU A 219 24.64 -4.15 10.36
CA GLU A 219 23.80 -2.97 10.44
C GLU A 219 22.32 -3.33 10.61
N ARG A 220 21.84 -4.27 9.78
CA ARG A 220 20.45 -4.69 9.78
C ARG A 220 20.04 -5.37 11.09
N LEU A 221 20.92 -6.19 11.67
CA LEU A 221 20.62 -6.91 12.89
C LEU A 221 20.68 -6.00 14.14
N ASN A 222 21.42 -4.91 14.06
CA ASN A 222 21.56 -3.94 15.14
C ASN A 222 20.62 -2.72 15.01
N THR A 223 20.02 -2.49 13.82
CA THR A 223 19.09 -1.37 13.59
C THR A 223 17.66 -1.78 13.82
N GLU A 224 16.89 -0.95 14.53
CA GLU A 224 15.47 -1.19 14.73
C GLU A 224 14.69 -1.01 13.42
N GLY A 225 14.06 -2.08 12.94
CA GLY A 225 13.32 -2.12 11.69
C GLY A 225 12.06 -3.00 11.78
N LYS A 226 11.37 -3.18 10.65
CA LYS A 226 10.17 -4.04 10.58
C LYS A 226 10.45 -5.51 10.90
N TRP A 227 11.68 -5.96 10.70
CA TRP A 227 12.14 -7.34 10.97
C TRP A 227 12.58 -7.55 12.41
N GLY A 228 12.67 -6.50 13.20
CA GLY A 228 13.24 -6.52 14.54
C GLY A 228 14.78 -6.42 14.52
N SER A 229 15.32 -6.03 15.66
CA SER A 229 16.77 -6.07 15.95
C SER A 229 17.06 -7.15 16.99
N TYR A 230 18.31 -7.50 17.18
CA TYR A 230 18.70 -8.41 18.27
C TYR A 230 18.20 -7.91 19.63
N ASP A 231 18.30 -6.62 19.92
CA ASP A 231 17.85 -6.05 21.17
C ASP A 231 16.32 -6.14 21.33
N LYS A 232 15.58 -5.91 20.26
CA LYS A 232 14.13 -6.07 20.27
C LYS A 232 13.72 -7.53 20.51
N LEU A 233 14.37 -8.48 19.83
CA LEU A 233 14.11 -9.91 20.01
C LEU A 233 14.46 -10.37 21.43
N LEU A 234 15.57 -9.90 22.01
CA LEU A 234 15.94 -10.20 23.39
C LEU A 234 14.91 -9.67 24.38
N ASN A 235 14.52 -8.39 24.24
CA ASN A 235 13.53 -7.77 25.11
C ASN A 235 12.16 -8.48 25.03
N GLU A 236 11.73 -8.83 23.83
CA GLU A 236 10.47 -9.55 23.63
C GLU A 236 10.53 -10.98 24.20
N THR A 237 11.66 -11.66 24.02
CA THR A 237 11.89 -13.00 24.59
C THR A 237 11.91 -12.95 26.12
N GLU A 238 12.53 -11.94 26.73
CA GLU A 238 12.53 -11.75 28.19
C GLU A 238 11.14 -11.47 28.73
N LYS A 239 10.37 -10.61 28.03
CA LYS A 239 8.98 -10.33 28.39
C LYS A 239 8.13 -11.62 28.37
N LEU A 240 8.19 -12.36 27.27
CA LEU A 240 7.47 -13.63 27.14
C LEU A 240 7.92 -14.65 28.18
N LEU A 241 9.20 -14.70 28.52
CA LEU A 241 9.71 -15.58 29.56
C LEU A 241 9.14 -15.24 30.95
N GLY A 242 8.90 -13.95 31.23
CA GLY A 242 8.23 -13.48 32.45
C GLY A 242 6.74 -13.84 32.51
N GLU A 243 6.08 -13.88 31.36
CA GLU A 243 4.64 -14.18 31.21
C GLU A 243 4.35 -15.67 31.08
N ALA A 244 5.35 -16.50 30.73
CA ALA A 244 5.16 -17.93 30.50
C ALA A 244 4.78 -18.67 31.79
N GLU A 245 3.71 -19.44 31.73
CA GLU A 245 3.25 -20.27 32.86
C GLU A 245 3.80 -21.71 32.80
N SER A 246 3.88 -22.27 31.60
CA SER A 246 4.31 -23.65 31.42
C SER A 246 5.84 -23.80 31.53
N LYS A 247 6.29 -24.94 32.05
CA LYS A 247 7.71 -25.29 32.12
C LYS A 247 8.32 -25.49 30.72
N GLU A 248 7.51 -25.97 29.79
CA GLU A 248 7.93 -26.23 28.41
C GLU A 248 8.20 -24.92 27.68
N ASP A 249 7.28 -23.96 27.75
CA ASP A 249 7.46 -22.61 27.16
C ASP A 249 8.68 -21.90 27.74
N LYS A 250 8.88 -21.98 29.07
CA LYS A 250 10.07 -21.42 29.71
C LYS A 250 11.38 -22.02 29.19
N ASN A 251 11.40 -23.32 28.92
CA ASN A 251 12.59 -23.96 28.37
C ASN A 251 12.87 -23.51 26.92
N ILE A 252 11.81 -23.44 26.09
CA ILE A 252 11.93 -22.98 24.71
C ILE A 252 12.43 -21.53 24.68
N LEU A 253 11.84 -20.63 25.46
CA LEU A 253 12.21 -19.23 25.50
C LEU A 253 13.63 -19.02 26.03
N LYS A 254 14.10 -19.82 26.99
CA LYS A 254 15.50 -19.78 27.44
C LYS A 254 16.46 -20.21 26.35
N ALA A 255 16.19 -21.30 25.64
CA ALA A 255 17.01 -21.77 24.54
C ALA A 255 17.03 -20.73 23.40
N THR A 256 15.88 -20.10 23.10
CA THR A 256 15.78 -18.99 22.13
C THR A 256 16.65 -17.81 22.54
N LYS A 257 16.59 -17.41 23.80
CA LYS A 257 17.42 -16.31 24.33
C LYS A 257 18.91 -16.62 24.19
N GLU A 258 19.34 -17.83 24.60
CA GLU A 258 20.74 -18.27 24.46
C GLU A 258 21.21 -18.28 23.02
N HIS A 259 20.34 -18.73 22.09
CA HIS A 259 20.65 -18.72 20.68
C HIS A 259 20.81 -17.28 20.13
N ILE A 260 19.88 -16.36 20.44
CA ILE A 260 19.99 -14.95 20.02
C ILE A 260 21.28 -14.32 20.55
N VAL A 261 21.64 -14.57 21.81
CA VAL A 261 22.89 -14.08 22.40
C VAL A 261 24.12 -14.65 21.68
N SER A 262 24.06 -15.91 21.26
CA SER A 262 25.16 -16.54 20.50
C SER A 262 25.36 -15.94 19.11
N LEU A 263 24.28 -15.43 18.49
CA LEU A 263 24.34 -14.77 17.18
C LEU A 263 24.83 -13.33 17.23
N LYS A 264 24.80 -12.67 18.39
CA LYS A 264 25.22 -11.27 18.59
C LYS A 264 26.75 -11.12 18.74
N LYS A 265 27.50 -12.18 18.49
CA LYS A 265 28.97 -12.14 18.52
C LYS A 265 29.52 -11.66 17.19
#